data_8dee06545ce06031977195912c8bdfd2
#
_entry.id   8dee06545ce06031977195912c8bdfd2
#
_cell.length_a   1.000
_cell.length_b   1.000
_cell.length_c   1.000
_cell.angle_alpha   90.00
_cell.angle_beta   90.00
_cell.angle_gamma   90.00
#
_symmetry.space_group_name_H-M   'P 1'
#
loop_
_entity.id
_entity.type
_entity.pdbx_description
1 polymer ?
#
loop_
_entity_poly.entity_id
_entity_poly.type
_entity_poly.pdbx_seq_one_letter_code
_entity_poly.pdbx_strand_id
1 'polypeptide(L)'
;MNRISVLSLVLVFLIGCSSSNIMVVTQPVSTPPPVPTLESGLIVDANTSEQVTSDLVGLGNFPRIDEVEFGVVSHLFYTDRPRVLTLTEIAGFEWVRQQIHWKDIEASPGVYYWDEVDKIIADTSGTNIKLLISIVQSPTFYDETNGIPVDPKPFGNFVADMINRYGGLVTAVEIWNEPNLAIENGGKIDDEAVAHYAEMLMEGYRRIKEIRPYTYVVAAAPSSTGVNDVNLAMDDERFLRKLYEYRGGIVKNFFDAQGVHPGAAANPPDTMWPDKPGNPVGWNDHPTHYFRHVESVRNIMVEYGLAEKQIWLTEYGWATQNNTPGYEYGNVVSLEDQAKFIGDATQMVYEQYRDETGRSWIGVMFLWNMNFAVLWQQEGNPLHEQASFGILNPDWSPRPAFIALQGIHQRIKREQGKIPDSEPEP
;
A
#
# COMPACT_ATOMS: atom_id res chain seq x y z
N MET A 1 -28.38 14.04 -39.79
CA MET A 1 -26.99 13.85 -39.47
C MET A 1 -26.78 14.43 -38.07
N ASN A 2 -27.08 13.63 -37.06
CA ASN A 2 -26.93 14.04 -35.64
C ASN A 2 -25.62 13.42 -35.13
N ARG A 3 -24.70 14.28 -34.77
CA ARG A 3 -23.49 13.88 -34.03
C ARG A 3 -23.89 13.61 -32.57
N ILE A 4 -23.91 12.37 -32.16
CA ILE A 4 -24.01 11.98 -30.76
C ILE A 4 -22.59 12.16 -30.21
N SER A 5 -22.42 13.18 -29.34
CA SER A 5 -21.23 13.33 -28.53
C SER A 5 -21.26 12.23 -27.50
N VAL A 6 -20.34 11.28 -27.62
CA VAL A 6 -20.05 10.30 -26.56
C VAL A 6 -19.37 11.07 -25.43
N LEU A 7 -20.12 11.32 -24.38
CA LEU A 7 -19.58 11.80 -23.10
C LEU A 7 -18.84 10.60 -22.49
N SER A 8 -17.52 10.61 -22.56
CA SER A 8 -16.70 9.65 -21.84
C SER A 8 -16.93 9.88 -20.34
N LEU A 9 -17.69 8.99 -19.73
CA LEU A 9 -17.89 8.96 -18.28
C LEU A 9 -16.60 8.46 -17.67
N VAL A 10 -15.76 9.38 -17.21
CA VAL A 10 -14.57 9.06 -16.44
C VAL A 10 -15.03 8.66 -15.03
N LEU A 11 -15.13 7.37 -14.78
CA LEU A 11 -15.39 6.86 -13.45
C LEU A 11 -14.08 6.85 -12.67
N VAL A 12 -14.03 7.65 -11.63
CA VAL A 12 -12.99 7.63 -10.62
C VAL A 12 -13.12 6.32 -9.85
N PHE A 13 -12.02 5.65 -9.62
CA PHE A 13 -11.96 4.48 -8.73
C PHE A 13 -12.40 4.88 -7.32
N LEU A 14 -13.69 4.73 -7.03
CA LEU A 14 -14.22 4.91 -5.68
C LEU A 14 -13.99 3.62 -4.91
N ILE A 15 -12.83 3.48 -4.27
CA ILE A 15 -12.66 2.47 -3.21
C ILE A 15 -13.44 2.99 -2.00
N GLY A 16 -14.75 2.86 -2.06
CA GLY A 16 -15.64 3.14 -0.93
C GLY A 16 -15.63 1.96 0.02
N CYS A 17 -14.84 1.99 1.08
CA CYS A 17 -15.17 1.21 2.27
C CYS A 17 -16.49 1.72 2.82
N SER A 18 -17.61 1.06 2.50
CA SER A 18 -18.89 1.35 3.13
C SER A 18 -18.78 1.00 4.62
N SER A 19 -18.99 1.99 5.46
CA SER A 19 -19.06 1.86 6.92
C SER A 19 -20.25 0.97 7.29
N SER A 20 -19.97 -0.27 7.66
CA SER A 20 -20.91 -1.13 8.37
C SER A 20 -21.04 -0.62 9.81
N ASN A 21 -22.23 -0.23 10.22
CA ASN A 21 -22.53 0.14 11.61
C ASN A 21 -22.37 -1.08 12.51
N ILE A 22 -21.25 -1.18 13.20
CA ILE A 22 -21.04 -2.21 14.23
C ILE A 22 -21.64 -1.70 15.55
N MET A 23 -22.62 -2.44 16.08
CA MET A 23 -23.12 -2.23 17.44
C MET A 23 -22.00 -2.51 18.44
N VAL A 24 -21.57 -1.47 19.16
CA VAL A 24 -20.62 -1.59 20.26
C VAL A 24 -21.33 -2.18 21.47
N VAL A 25 -21.01 -3.42 21.83
CA VAL A 25 -21.35 -4.02 23.13
C VAL A 25 -20.24 -3.65 24.11
N THR A 26 -20.52 -2.77 25.03
CA THR A 26 -19.60 -2.37 26.11
C THR A 26 -19.44 -3.47 27.13
N GLN A 27 -18.24 -4.01 27.31
CA GLN A 27 -17.85 -4.80 28.50
C GLN A 27 -16.92 -3.98 29.40
N PRO A 28 -16.88 -4.25 30.70
CA PRO A 28 -16.17 -3.41 31.65
C PRO A 28 -14.65 -3.54 31.59
N VAL A 29 -13.99 -2.42 31.74
CA VAL A 29 -12.55 -2.19 31.70
C VAL A 29 -11.81 -2.98 32.79
N SER A 30 -10.87 -3.83 32.39
CA SER A 30 -9.84 -4.35 33.29
C SER A 30 -8.58 -3.48 33.16
N THR A 31 -8.08 -3.01 34.30
CA THR A 31 -6.83 -2.20 34.37
C THR A 31 -5.63 -3.04 33.97
N PRO A 32 -4.73 -2.52 33.09
CA PRO A 32 -3.51 -3.21 32.74
C PRO A 32 -2.47 -3.18 33.88
N PRO A 33 -1.55 -4.17 33.93
CA PRO A 33 -0.46 -4.18 34.90
C PRO A 33 0.53 -3.04 34.64
N PRO A 34 1.23 -2.53 35.69
CA PRO A 34 2.14 -1.39 35.55
C PRO A 34 3.36 -1.72 34.67
N VAL A 35 3.60 -0.85 33.71
CA VAL A 35 4.82 -0.86 32.86
C VAL A 35 6.00 -0.37 33.72
N PRO A 36 7.20 -1.01 33.65
CA PRO A 36 8.37 -0.51 34.35
C PRO A 36 8.81 0.84 33.80
N THR A 37 8.88 1.82 34.68
CA THR A 37 9.35 3.18 34.38
C THR A 37 10.85 3.18 34.15
N LEU A 38 11.27 3.50 32.92
CA LEU A 38 12.65 3.92 32.66
C LEU A 38 12.75 5.41 32.98
N GLU A 39 13.69 5.78 33.86
CA GLU A 39 13.92 7.15 34.27
C GLU A 39 14.30 8.03 33.08
N SER A 40 13.48 9.06 32.84
CA SER A 40 13.71 10.09 31.85
C SER A 40 14.67 11.14 32.41
N GLY A 41 15.91 11.10 31.94
CA GLY A 41 16.88 12.14 32.18
C GLY A 41 17.48 12.68 30.89
N LEU A 42 16.73 13.45 30.15
CA LEU A 42 17.30 14.39 29.15
C LEU A 42 16.35 15.57 28.99
N ILE A 43 16.79 16.68 29.57
CA ILE A 43 16.22 18.01 29.30
C ILE A 43 16.77 18.43 27.93
N VAL A 44 15.92 18.52 26.92
CA VAL A 44 16.30 19.00 25.59
C VAL A 44 16.06 20.48 25.51
N ASP A 45 17.13 21.25 25.33
CA ASP A 45 17.14 22.70 25.20
C ASP A 45 16.55 23.10 23.82
N ALA A 46 15.82 24.22 23.76
CA ALA A 46 15.07 24.67 22.58
C ALA A 46 15.93 25.01 21.34
N ASN A 47 17.25 24.99 21.47
CA ASN A 47 18.20 25.20 20.35
C ASN A 47 18.55 23.91 19.57
N THR A 48 18.03 22.76 19.97
CA THR A 48 18.35 21.46 19.36
C THR A 48 17.45 21.11 18.15
N SER A 49 16.38 21.83 17.90
CA SER A 49 15.44 21.50 16.80
C SER A 49 16.04 21.68 15.39
N GLU A 50 16.90 22.67 15.20
CA GLU A 50 17.58 22.85 13.89
C GLU A 50 18.72 21.86 13.68
N GLN A 51 19.37 21.40 14.74
CA GLN A 51 20.47 20.43 14.67
C GLN A 51 19.96 19.00 14.48
N VAL A 52 18.82 18.64 15.10
CA VAL A 52 18.15 17.36 14.91
C VAL A 52 17.63 17.21 13.46
N THR A 53 17.17 18.30 12.83
CA THR A 53 16.78 18.27 11.41
C THR A 53 17.98 18.07 10.48
N SER A 54 19.18 18.57 10.81
CA SER A 54 20.40 18.36 10.02
C SER A 54 20.93 16.93 10.17
N ASP A 55 20.80 16.32 11.33
CA ASP A 55 21.27 14.97 11.61
C ASP A 55 20.32 13.90 11.00
N LEU A 56 19.00 14.19 10.92
CA LEU A 56 18.03 13.33 10.25
C LEU A 56 18.15 13.40 8.72
N VAL A 57 18.56 14.53 8.15
CA VAL A 57 18.87 14.68 6.72
C VAL A 57 20.14 13.89 6.34
N GLY A 58 21.00 13.57 7.29
CA GLY A 58 22.21 12.75 7.12
C GLY A 58 21.98 11.23 7.17
N LEU A 59 20.77 10.74 7.54
CA LEU A 59 20.42 9.32 7.54
C LEU A 59 20.12 8.77 6.13
N GLY A 60 20.57 9.44 5.09
CA GLY A 60 20.24 9.32 3.68
C GLY A 60 20.57 8.01 2.96
N ASN A 61 20.91 6.91 3.64
CA ASN A 61 21.04 5.59 3.02
C ASN A 61 20.31 4.54 3.84
N PHE A 62 18.98 4.58 3.79
CA PHE A 62 18.22 3.44 4.28
C PHE A 62 18.59 2.20 3.42
N PRO A 63 18.84 1.04 4.02
CA PRO A 63 19.25 -0.13 3.25
C PRO A 63 18.18 -0.48 2.21
N ARG A 64 18.60 -0.53 0.94
CA ARG A 64 17.77 -1.05 -0.14
C ARG A 64 17.51 -2.53 0.10
N ILE A 65 16.39 -3.01 -0.40
CA ILE A 65 16.15 -4.43 -0.59
C ILE A 65 16.90 -4.83 -1.86
N ASP A 66 17.89 -5.69 -1.75
CA ASP A 66 18.80 -6.01 -2.88
C ASP A 66 18.07 -6.68 -4.03
N GLU A 67 17.20 -7.63 -3.72
CA GLU A 67 16.34 -8.33 -4.68
C GLU A 67 14.87 -8.13 -4.30
N VAL A 68 13.99 -8.06 -5.30
CA VAL A 68 12.56 -7.88 -5.05
C VAL A 68 12.03 -8.95 -4.10
N GLU A 69 11.27 -8.49 -3.10
CA GLU A 69 10.54 -9.36 -2.17
C GLU A 69 9.04 -9.33 -2.50
N PHE A 70 8.34 -10.42 -2.15
CA PHE A 70 6.94 -10.61 -2.52
C PHE A 70 6.03 -10.48 -1.30
N GLY A 71 5.02 -9.66 -1.43
CA GLY A 71 4.01 -9.42 -0.43
C GLY A 71 2.59 -9.62 -0.97
N VAL A 72 1.64 -9.64 -0.05
CA VAL A 72 0.22 -9.67 -0.38
C VAL A 72 -0.57 -8.76 0.55
N VAL A 73 -1.55 -8.06 0.01
CA VAL A 73 -2.52 -7.32 0.83
C VAL A 73 -3.51 -8.31 1.41
N SER A 74 -3.65 -8.29 2.73
CA SER A 74 -4.54 -9.20 3.45
C SER A 74 -5.46 -8.45 4.41
N HIS A 75 -6.66 -8.99 4.60
CA HIS A 75 -7.58 -8.53 5.63
C HIS A 75 -7.39 -9.39 6.87
N LEU A 76 -6.83 -8.81 7.95
CA LEU A 76 -6.50 -9.50 9.20
C LEU A 76 -7.42 -9.14 10.37
N PHE A 77 -8.31 -8.14 10.23
CA PHE A 77 -9.28 -7.80 11.24
C PHE A 77 -10.42 -8.84 11.30
N TYR A 78 -10.78 -9.30 12.48
CA TYR A 78 -11.97 -10.14 12.73
C TYR A 78 -12.08 -11.37 11.80
N THR A 79 -10.95 -11.99 11.44
CA THR A 79 -10.86 -13.14 10.53
C THR A 79 -10.05 -14.29 11.17
N ASP A 80 -10.00 -15.43 10.49
CA ASP A 80 -9.11 -16.56 10.84
C ASP A 80 -7.66 -16.21 10.45
N ARG A 81 -7.00 -15.33 11.23
CA ARG A 81 -5.64 -14.85 11.00
C ARG A 81 -4.61 -15.97 10.86
N PRO A 82 -4.60 -17.01 11.73
CA PRO A 82 -3.67 -18.13 11.56
C PRO A 82 -3.77 -18.78 10.18
N ARG A 83 -4.99 -18.94 9.66
CA ARG A 83 -5.20 -19.47 8.31
C ARG A 83 -4.69 -18.52 7.22
N VAL A 84 -4.99 -17.22 7.30
CA VAL A 84 -4.49 -16.22 6.34
C VAL A 84 -2.96 -16.25 6.29
N LEU A 85 -2.30 -16.20 7.46
CA LEU A 85 -0.84 -16.18 7.57
C LEU A 85 -0.22 -17.50 7.04
N THR A 86 -0.80 -18.65 7.39
CA THR A 86 -0.35 -19.95 6.87
C THR A 86 -0.45 -20.02 5.35
N LEU A 87 -1.58 -19.57 4.77
CA LEU A 87 -1.76 -19.55 3.32
C LEU A 87 -0.80 -18.55 2.65
N THR A 88 -0.50 -17.43 3.30
CA THR A 88 0.50 -16.45 2.85
C THR A 88 1.89 -17.09 2.73
N GLU A 89 2.33 -17.83 3.76
CA GLU A 89 3.60 -18.57 3.72
C GLU A 89 3.62 -19.67 2.66
N ILE A 90 2.52 -20.44 2.53
CA ILE A 90 2.37 -21.50 1.52
C ILE A 90 2.47 -20.91 0.09
N ALA A 91 1.85 -19.76 -0.18
CA ALA A 91 1.95 -19.08 -1.46
C ALA A 91 3.35 -18.49 -1.71
N GLY A 92 4.23 -18.50 -0.71
CA GLY A 92 5.61 -18.04 -0.81
C GLY A 92 5.80 -16.54 -0.61
N PHE A 93 4.81 -15.82 -0.11
CA PHE A 93 4.96 -14.42 0.26
C PHE A 93 5.82 -14.23 1.52
N GLU A 94 6.56 -13.14 1.57
CA GLU A 94 7.44 -12.75 2.68
C GLU A 94 6.89 -11.55 3.46
N TRP A 95 5.88 -10.87 2.89
CA TRP A 95 5.26 -9.68 3.45
C TRP A 95 3.74 -9.76 3.44
N VAL A 96 3.14 -9.13 4.44
CA VAL A 96 1.73 -8.76 4.45
C VAL A 96 1.62 -7.24 4.54
N ARG A 97 0.77 -6.64 3.72
CA ARG A 97 0.30 -5.27 3.88
C ARG A 97 -1.10 -5.30 4.49
N GLN A 98 -1.23 -4.70 5.66
CA GLN A 98 -2.50 -4.49 6.35
C GLN A 98 -2.80 -3.01 6.45
N GLN A 99 -3.89 -2.58 5.87
CA GLN A 99 -4.40 -1.23 6.04
C GLN A 99 -5.15 -1.11 7.37
N ILE A 100 -4.92 -0.02 8.11
CA ILE A 100 -5.63 0.31 9.33
C ILE A 100 -6.28 1.69 9.19
N HIS A 101 -7.48 1.83 9.69
CA HIS A 101 -8.17 3.12 9.76
C HIS A 101 -7.83 3.78 11.09
N TRP A 102 -7.11 4.88 11.06
CA TRP A 102 -6.73 5.62 12.27
C TRP A 102 -7.93 5.99 13.11
N LYS A 103 -9.06 6.41 12.47
CA LYS A 103 -10.32 6.74 13.15
C LYS A 103 -10.93 5.62 13.97
N ASP A 104 -10.66 4.36 13.61
CA ASP A 104 -11.20 3.19 14.31
C ASP A 104 -10.35 2.79 15.53
N ILE A 105 -9.15 3.37 15.63
CA ILE A 105 -8.20 3.09 16.71
C ILE A 105 -8.18 4.22 17.74
N GLU A 106 -8.20 5.48 17.33
CA GLU A 106 -8.17 6.64 18.22
C GLU A 106 -9.58 7.18 18.47
N ALA A 107 -10.13 6.88 19.65
CA ALA A 107 -11.49 7.25 20.02
C ALA A 107 -11.66 8.70 20.50
N SER A 108 -10.59 9.27 21.03
CA SER A 108 -10.44 10.69 21.36
C SER A 108 -8.94 11.01 21.42
N PRO A 109 -8.52 12.29 21.35
CA PRO A 109 -7.11 12.63 21.28
C PRO A 109 -6.23 11.93 22.30
N GLY A 110 -5.31 11.06 21.82
CA GLY A 110 -4.40 10.25 22.64
C GLY A 110 -5.02 9.04 23.35
N VAL A 111 -6.27 8.68 23.04
CA VAL A 111 -6.94 7.50 23.62
C VAL A 111 -7.18 6.46 22.54
N TYR A 112 -6.46 5.35 22.63
CA TYR A 112 -6.40 4.32 21.59
C TYR A 112 -7.01 2.99 22.01
N TYR A 113 -7.68 2.30 21.09
CA TYR A 113 -8.14 0.93 21.17
C TYR A 113 -7.29 0.03 20.30
N TRP A 114 -6.25 -0.56 20.88
CA TRP A 114 -5.27 -1.39 20.17
C TRP A 114 -5.63 -2.87 20.07
N ASP A 115 -6.71 -3.32 20.73
CA ASP A 115 -7.00 -4.74 20.97
C ASP A 115 -6.93 -5.64 19.72
N GLU A 116 -7.49 -5.19 18.59
CA GLU A 116 -7.42 -5.97 17.35
C GLU A 116 -6.05 -5.84 16.66
N VAL A 117 -5.43 -4.68 16.73
CA VAL A 117 -4.06 -4.48 16.21
C VAL A 117 -3.06 -5.31 17.01
N ASP A 118 -3.22 -5.37 18.36
CA ASP A 118 -2.40 -6.23 19.23
C ASP A 118 -2.45 -7.71 18.78
N LYS A 119 -3.64 -8.20 18.46
CA LYS A 119 -3.81 -9.58 17.97
C LYS A 119 -3.19 -9.79 16.59
N ILE A 120 -3.33 -8.82 15.67
CA ILE A 120 -2.68 -8.88 14.35
C ILE A 120 -1.16 -8.96 14.51
N ILE A 121 -0.59 -8.08 15.34
CA ILE A 121 0.86 -8.05 15.59
C ILE A 121 1.33 -9.35 16.26
N ALA A 122 0.59 -9.84 17.27
CA ALA A 122 0.94 -11.08 17.96
C ALA A 122 0.92 -12.28 17.02
N ASP A 123 -0.14 -12.44 16.22
CA ASP A 123 -0.26 -13.56 15.29
C ASP A 123 0.81 -13.48 14.18
N THR A 124 1.08 -12.29 13.62
CA THR A 124 2.11 -12.11 12.60
C THR A 124 3.51 -12.34 13.16
N SER A 125 3.80 -11.92 14.39
CA SER A 125 5.11 -12.11 15.03
C SER A 125 5.48 -13.57 15.28
N GLY A 126 4.51 -14.48 15.27
CA GLY A 126 4.70 -15.91 15.33
C GLY A 126 5.10 -16.56 13.99
N THR A 127 5.25 -15.79 12.93
CA THR A 127 5.58 -16.24 11.56
C THR A 127 6.88 -15.60 11.07
N ASN A 128 7.33 -15.97 9.86
CA ASN A 128 8.44 -15.30 9.19
C ASN A 128 7.97 -14.12 8.31
N ILE A 129 6.71 -13.74 8.39
CA ILE A 129 6.10 -12.69 7.55
C ILE A 129 6.48 -11.31 8.13
N LYS A 130 6.99 -10.45 7.28
CA LYS A 130 7.23 -9.03 7.56
C LYS A 130 5.92 -8.27 7.40
N LEU A 131 5.66 -7.28 8.28
CA LEU A 131 4.42 -6.52 8.28
C LEU A 131 4.66 -5.08 7.82
N LEU A 132 3.91 -4.66 6.80
CA LEU A 132 3.69 -3.28 6.43
C LEU A 132 2.30 -2.86 6.92
N ILE A 133 2.25 -1.80 7.73
CA ILE A 133 1.01 -1.15 8.15
C ILE A 133 0.78 0.08 7.26
N SER A 134 -0.33 0.12 6.52
CA SER A 134 -0.80 1.31 5.80
C SER A 134 -1.83 2.03 6.66
N ILE A 135 -1.62 3.32 6.95
CA ILE A 135 -2.47 4.12 7.85
C ILE A 135 -3.29 5.10 7.04
N VAL A 136 -4.62 5.05 7.20
CA VAL A 136 -5.57 5.89 6.48
C VAL A 136 -6.67 6.44 7.38
N GLN A 137 -7.46 7.37 6.87
CA GLN A 137 -8.70 7.88 7.47
C GLN A 137 -8.54 8.40 8.89
N SER A 138 -8.30 9.70 9.01
CA SER A 138 -8.18 10.36 10.30
C SER A 138 -9.49 10.37 11.09
N PRO A 139 -9.43 10.42 12.43
CA PRO A 139 -10.60 10.69 13.28
C PRO A 139 -11.27 12.03 12.93
N THR A 140 -12.61 12.08 13.00
CA THR A 140 -13.39 13.29 12.66
C THR A 140 -13.09 14.50 13.55
N PHE A 141 -12.50 14.30 14.70
CA PHE A 141 -12.06 15.40 15.56
C PHE A 141 -10.73 16.05 15.13
N TYR A 142 -10.04 15.47 14.14
CA TYR A 142 -8.87 16.06 13.48
C TYR A 142 -9.20 16.56 12.05
N ASP A 143 -10.07 15.84 11.34
CA ASP A 143 -10.63 16.25 10.06
C ASP A 143 -12.05 15.70 9.90
N GLU A 144 -13.04 16.58 9.77
CA GLU A 144 -14.48 16.23 9.74
C GLU A 144 -14.86 15.26 8.62
N THR A 145 -14.02 15.14 7.60
CA THR A 145 -14.23 14.29 6.42
C THR A 145 -13.48 12.97 6.49
N ASN A 146 -12.73 12.72 7.58
CA ASN A 146 -11.76 11.62 7.70
C ASN A 146 -10.61 11.67 6.67
N GLY A 147 -10.37 12.83 6.08
CA GLY A 147 -9.27 13.10 5.16
C GLY A 147 -7.94 13.34 5.86
N ILE A 148 -7.00 13.94 5.13
CA ILE A 148 -5.69 14.30 5.64
C ILE A 148 -5.80 15.57 6.49
N PRO A 149 -5.47 15.56 7.80
CA PRO A 149 -5.61 16.71 8.65
C PRO A 149 -4.62 17.84 8.28
N VAL A 150 -5.06 19.09 8.42
CA VAL A 150 -4.22 20.29 8.15
C VAL A 150 -3.04 20.35 9.11
N ASP A 151 -3.24 20.01 10.41
CA ASP A 151 -2.14 19.89 11.38
C ASP A 151 -1.60 18.45 11.34
N PRO A 152 -0.34 18.23 10.93
CA PRO A 152 0.24 16.89 10.84
C PRO A 152 0.62 16.30 12.21
N LYS A 153 0.67 17.10 13.29
CA LYS A 153 1.15 16.65 14.61
C LYS A 153 0.33 15.53 15.24
N PRO A 154 -1.03 15.53 15.16
CA PRO A 154 -1.82 14.41 15.66
C PRO A 154 -1.45 13.08 14.98
N PHE A 155 -1.25 13.09 13.66
CA PHE A 155 -0.78 11.91 12.93
C PHE A 155 0.61 11.47 13.41
N GLY A 156 1.53 12.42 13.57
CA GLY A 156 2.86 12.17 14.13
C GLY A 156 2.81 11.52 15.51
N ASN A 157 1.91 11.97 16.41
CA ASN A 157 1.70 11.35 17.72
C ASN A 157 1.17 9.94 17.60
N PHE A 158 0.15 9.71 16.77
CA PHE A 158 -0.42 8.39 16.55
C PHE A 158 0.63 7.38 16.06
N VAL A 159 1.43 7.71 15.03
CA VAL A 159 2.46 6.79 14.54
C VAL A 159 3.57 6.58 15.56
N ALA A 160 3.92 7.63 16.35
CA ALA A 160 4.90 7.50 17.42
C ALA A 160 4.43 6.52 18.50
N ASP A 161 3.17 6.62 18.93
CA ASP A 161 2.59 5.71 19.93
C ASP A 161 2.49 4.27 19.38
N MET A 162 2.11 4.09 18.11
CA MET A 162 2.12 2.79 17.45
C MET A 162 3.53 2.17 17.40
N ILE A 163 4.55 2.93 17.01
CA ILE A 163 5.93 2.44 16.92
C ILE A 163 6.52 2.19 18.32
N ASN A 164 6.20 3.02 19.31
CA ASN A 164 6.59 2.75 20.71
C ASN A 164 5.97 1.45 21.24
N ARG A 165 4.71 1.17 20.85
CA ARG A 165 4.01 -0.04 21.31
C ARG A 165 4.54 -1.31 20.66
N TYR A 166 4.73 -1.31 19.35
CA TYR A 166 5.01 -2.53 18.58
C TYR A 166 6.48 -2.70 18.19
N GLY A 167 7.23 -1.64 18.17
CA GLY A 167 8.65 -1.66 17.89
C GLY A 167 8.99 -2.29 16.54
N GLY A 168 9.95 -3.24 16.57
CA GLY A 168 10.44 -3.92 15.37
C GLY A 168 9.49 -4.97 14.78
N LEU A 169 8.33 -5.22 15.38
CA LEU A 169 7.31 -6.11 14.83
C LEU A 169 6.58 -5.46 13.64
N VAL A 170 6.59 -4.12 13.55
CA VAL A 170 6.17 -3.37 12.36
C VAL A 170 7.43 -3.06 11.54
N THR A 171 7.59 -3.77 10.43
CA THR A 171 8.79 -3.63 9.57
C THR A 171 8.73 -2.38 8.71
N ALA A 172 7.53 -2.01 8.25
CA ALA A 172 7.29 -0.84 7.42
C ALA A 172 5.98 -0.14 7.77
N VAL A 173 5.95 1.18 7.57
CA VAL A 173 4.73 2.00 7.67
C VAL A 173 4.55 2.74 6.34
N GLU A 174 3.40 2.57 5.72
CA GLU A 174 2.96 3.38 4.59
C GLU A 174 2.08 4.52 5.12
N ILE A 175 2.47 5.75 4.79
CA ILE A 175 1.79 6.95 5.28
C ILE A 175 0.71 7.35 4.29
N TRP A 176 -0.53 6.97 4.59
CA TRP A 176 -1.73 7.14 3.78
C TRP A 176 -1.85 6.16 2.60
N ASN A 177 -2.93 6.32 1.82
CA ASN A 177 -3.25 5.56 0.61
C ASN A 177 -3.91 6.50 -0.41
N GLU A 178 -3.52 6.40 -1.66
CA GLU A 178 -4.09 7.12 -2.80
C GLU A 178 -4.38 8.62 -2.56
N PRO A 179 -3.40 9.40 -2.06
CA PRO A 179 -3.60 10.78 -1.63
C PRO A 179 -3.92 11.75 -2.77
N ASN A 180 -3.90 11.29 -4.02
CA ASN A 180 -4.32 12.06 -5.20
C ASN A 180 -5.83 11.96 -5.50
N LEU A 181 -6.58 11.19 -4.71
CA LEU A 181 -8.05 11.12 -4.80
C LEU A 181 -8.70 12.10 -3.83
N ALA A 182 -9.71 12.82 -4.30
CA ALA A 182 -10.45 13.77 -3.46
C ALA A 182 -11.12 13.08 -2.26
N ILE A 183 -11.62 11.86 -2.43
CA ILE A 183 -12.24 11.08 -1.35
C ILE A 183 -11.26 10.75 -0.22
N GLU A 184 -9.99 10.52 -0.55
CA GLU A 184 -8.94 10.21 0.42
C GLU A 184 -8.40 11.49 1.11
N ASN A 185 -8.59 12.66 0.48
CA ASN A 185 -8.18 13.96 1.00
C ASN A 185 -9.29 14.75 1.69
N GLY A 186 -10.44 14.15 1.92
CA GLY A 186 -11.53 14.87 2.57
C GLY A 186 -12.45 15.64 1.61
N GLY A 187 -12.55 15.20 0.36
CA GLY A 187 -13.52 15.67 -0.63
C GLY A 187 -12.94 16.62 -1.70
N LYS A 188 -11.64 16.94 -1.64
CA LYS A 188 -11.00 17.87 -2.56
C LYS A 188 -9.53 17.55 -2.73
N ILE A 189 -9.01 17.67 -3.97
CA ILE A 189 -7.59 17.48 -4.28
C ILE A 189 -7.05 18.64 -5.11
N ASP A 190 -6.37 19.58 -4.47
CA ASP A 190 -5.68 20.71 -5.07
C ASP A 190 -4.23 20.80 -4.55
N ASP A 191 -3.55 21.90 -4.83
CA ASP A 191 -2.17 22.11 -4.41
C ASP A 191 -2.02 22.19 -2.87
N GLU A 192 -3.05 22.66 -2.17
CA GLU A 192 -3.08 22.71 -0.71
C GLU A 192 -3.21 21.29 -0.12
N ALA A 193 -4.05 20.44 -0.71
CA ALA A 193 -4.17 19.03 -0.33
C ALA A 193 -2.84 18.27 -0.51
N VAL A 194 -2.10 18.51 -1.60
CA VAL A 194 -0.75 17.96 -1.79
C VAL A 194 0.20 18.44 -0.70
N ALA A 195 0.11 19.73 -0.30
CA ALA A 195 0.93 20.29 0.77
C ALA A 195 0.61 19.65 2.13
N HIS A 196 -0.67 19.42 2.45
CA HIS A 196 -1.07 18.74 3.70
C HIS A 196 -0.52 17.31 3.75
N TYR A 197 -0.62 16.57 2.64
CA TYR A 197 -0.01 15.24 2.56
C TYR A 197 1.51 15.30 2.76
N ALA A 198 2.20 16.23 2.12
CA ALA A 198 3.66 16.39 2.26
C ALA A 198 4.06 16.66 3.72
N GLU A 199 3.34 17.55 4.42
CA GLU A 199 3.60 17.84 5.84
C GLU A 199 3.34 16.63 6.73
N MET A 200 2.26 15.87 6.47
CA MET A 200 1.94 14.64 7.20
C MET A 200 3.01 13.56 6.98
N LEU A 201 3.47 13.39 5.73
CA LEU A 201 4.54 12.45 5.40
C LEU A 201 5.84 12.82 6.13
N MET A 202 6.23 14.10 6.12
CA MET A 202 7.43 14.58 6.80
C MET A 202 7.34 14.42 8.32
N GLU A 203 6.19 14.73 8.92
CA GLU A 203 5.98 14.55 10.36
C GLU A 203 6.02 13.07 10.75
N GLY A 204 5.27 12.23 10.05
CA GLY A 204 5.27 10.78 10.29
C GLY A 204 6.66 10.17 10.15
N TYR A 205 7.40 10.52 9.11
CA TYR A 205 8.79 10.07 8.91
C TYR A 205 9.67 10.42 10.11
N ARG A 206 9.67 11.71 10.53
CA ARG A 206 10.50 12.15 11.66
C ARG A 206 10.18 11.37 12.93
N ARG A 207 8.90 11.25 13.26
CA ARG A 207 8.44 10.55 14.47
C ARG A 207 8.81 9.06 14.46
N ILE A 208 8.69 8.41 13.32
CA ILE A 208 9.10 7.00 13.17
C ILE A 208 10.61 6.86 13.33
N LYS A 209 11.40 7.69 12.61
CA LYS A 209 12.86 7.58 12.62
C LYS A 209 13.51 7.98 13.93
N GLU A 210 12.92 8.89 14.70
CA GLU A 210 13.35 9.22 16.06
C GLU A 210 13.28 8.03 17.01
N ILE A 211 12.26 7.16 16.85
CA ILE A 211 12.01 6.01 17.73
C ILE A 211 12.71 4.77 17.18
N ARG A 212 12.53 4.51 15.89
CA ARG A 212 13.03 3.30 15.21
C ARG A 212 13.60 3.64 13.82
N PRO A 213 14.88 4.01 13.74
CA PRO A 213 15.53 4.40 12.49
C PRO A 213 15.43 3.34 11.37
N TYR A 214 15.29 2.07 11.73
CA TYR A 214 15.28 0.93 10.80
C TYR A 214 13.87 0.48 10.35
N THR A 215 12.79 1.12 10.80
CA THR A 215 11.45 0.92 10.23
C THR A 215 11.37 1.64 8.88
N TYR A 216 10.98 0.95 7.81
CA TYR A 216 10.78 1.57 6.51
C TYR A 216 9.59 2.54 6.55
N VAL A 217 9.75 3.69 5.94
CA VAL A 217 8.66 4.64 5.71
C VAL A 217 8.39 4.72 4.21
N VAL A 218 7.21 4.29 3.81
CA VAL A 218 6.76 4.30 2.43
C VAL A 218 5.86 5.50 2.22
N ALA A 219 6.20 6.35 1.25
CA ALA A 219 5.27 7.39 0.79
C ALA A 219 4.09 6.71 0.07
N ALA A 220 2.88 7.15 0.36
CA ALA A 220 1.67 6.55 -0.22
C ALA A 220 1.74 6.47 -1.74
N ALA A 221 1.21 5.39 -2.28
CA ALA A 221 0.98 5.25 -3.71
C ALA A 221 -0.16 6.17 -4.15
N PRO A 222 0.02 7.05 -5.14
CA PRO A 222 -1.11 7.63 -5.83
C PRO A 222 -1.89 6.57 -6.60
N SER A 223 -3.21 6.72 -6.68
CA SER A 223 -4.04 5.94 -7.61
C SER A 223 -3.68 6.29 -9.05
N SER A 224 -3.40 5.30 -9.88
CA SER A 224 -3.10 5.51 -11.30
C SER A 224 -4.32 6.06 -12.03
N THR A 225 -4.30 7.34 -12.35
CA THR A 225 -5.40 8.03 -13.04
C THR A 225 -4.90 9.23 -13.83
N GLY A 226 -5.46 9.46 -15.02
CA GLY A 226 -5.24 10.68 -15.81
C GLY A 226 -6.24 11.80 -15.50
N VAL A 227 -7.07 11.64 -14.47
CA VAL A 227 -8.12 12.63 -14.11
C VAL A 227 -7.47 13.85 -13.46
N ASN A 228 -7.95 15.05 -13.88
CA ASN A 228 -7.60 16.32 -13.27
C ASN A 228 -8.89 17.10 -12.97
N ASP A 229 -9.60 16.70 -11.94
CA ASP A 229 -10.79 17.37 -11.40
C ASP A 229 -10.63 17.47 -9.88
N VAL A 230 -10.65 18.69 -9.35
CA VAL A 230 -10.42 18.97 -7.93
C VAL A 230 -11.37 18.22 -6.99
N ASN A 231 -12.57 17.84 -7.46
CA ASN A 231 -13.56 17.13 -6.67
C ASN A 231 -13.50 15.60 -6.86
N LEU A 232 -12.61 15.11 -7.73
CA LEU A 232 -12.48 13.69 -8.05
C LEU A 232 -11.06 13.19 -7.82
N ALA A 233 -10.10 13.65 -8.63
CA ALA A 233 -8.73 13.20 -8.58
C ALA A 233 -7.76 14.21 -9.22
N MET A 234 -6.48 14.11 -8.82
CA MET A 234 -5.36 14.68 -9.55
C MET A 234 -4.63 13.54 -10.25
N ASP A 235 -4.27 13.75 -11.53
CA ASP A 235 -3.38 12.85 -12.27
C ASP A 235 -2.17 12.45 -11.44
N ASP A 236 -1.85 11.17 -11.39
CA ASP A 236 -0.84 10.61 -10.47
C ASP A 236 0.58 11.13 -10.76
N GLU A 237 0.96 11.28 -12.03
CA GLU A 237 2.26 11.87 -12.39
C GLU A 237 2.33 13.34 -11.96
N ARG A 238 1.25 14.09 -12.15
CA ARG A 238 1.15 15.48 -11.70
C ARG A 238 1.24 15.59 -10.19
N PHE A 239 0.56 14.69 -9.46
CA PHE A 239 0.61 14.64 -8.00
C PHE A 239 2.05 14.41 -7.51
N LEU A 240 2.74 13.41 -8.07
CA LEU A 240 4.12 13.09 -7.70
C LEU A 240 5.09 14.26 -7.98
N ARG A 241 4.96 14.91 -9.15
CA ARG A 241 5.78 16.09 -9.48
C ARG A 241 5.58 17.21 -8.45
N LYS A 242 4.32 17.54 -8.11
CA LYS A 242 4.02 18.55 -7.08
C LYS A 242 4.56 18.15 -5.70
N LEU A 243 4.41 16.89 -5.31
CA LEU A 243 4.95 16.37 -4.07
C LEU A 243 6.48 16.53 -4.03
N TYR A 244 7.18 16.12 -5.09
CA TYR A 244 8.64 16.20 -5.14
C TYR A 244 9.18 17.63 -5.27
N GLU A 245 8.38 18.59 -5.70
CA GLU A 245 8.71 20.01 -5.76
C GLU A 245 8.41 20.76 -4.45
N TYR A 246 7.63 20.16 -3.56
CA TYR A 246 7.16 20.82 -2.35
C TYR A 246 8.32 21.39 -1.53
N ARG A 247 8.23 22.70 -1.20
CA ARG A 247 9.27 23.46 -0.48
C ARG A 247 10.68 23.26 -1.04
N GLY A 248 10.83 23.32 -2.36
CA GLY A 248 12.13 23.16 -3.03
C GLY A 248 12.64 21.70 -3.01
N GLY A 249 11.75 20.76 -2.83
CA GLY A 249 12.07 19.33 -2.90
C GLY A 249 12.50 18.72 -1.57
N ILE A 250 12.28 19.38 -0.45
CA ILE A 250 12.68 18.87 0.87
C ILE A 250 12.00 17.54 1.20
N VAL A 251 10.75 17.33 0.77
CA VAL A 251 9.97 16.12 1.04
C VAL A 251 10.70 14.85 0.57
N LYS A 252 11.55 14.94 -0.44
CA LYS A 252 12.34 13.84 -0.97
C LYS A 252 13.25 13.17 0.06
N ASN A 253 13.52 13.82 1.18
CA ASN A 253 14.32 13.29 2.28
C ASN A 253 13.48 12.57 3.36
N PHE A 254 12.15 12.55 3.23
CA PHE A 254 11.24 12.09 4.28
C PHE A 254 10.42 10.86 3.89
N PHE A 255 10.99 9.98 3.09
CA PHE A 255 10.51 8.62 2.85
C PHE A 255 11.67 7.73 2.38
N ASP A 256 11.56 6.43 2.60
CA ASP A 256 12.57 5.45 2.20
C ASP A 256 12.26 4.83 0.84
N ALA A 257 10.98 4.60 0.55
CA ALA A 257 10.49 4.07 -0.71
C ALA A 257 9.23 4.81 -1.17
N GLN A 258 9.02 4.88 -2.48
CA GLN A 258 7.79 5.41 -3.09
C GLN A 258 6.81 4.27 -3.34
N GLY A 259 5.62 4.34 -2.75
CA GLY A 259 4.51 3.47 -3.08
C GLY A 259 3.96 3.75 -4.48
N VAL A 260 3.59 2.71 -5.21
CA VAL A 260 2.96 2.83 -6.53
C VAL A 260 1.87 1.78 -6.67
N HIS A 261 0.70 2.18 -7.19
CA HIS A 261 -0.38 1.30 -7.61
C HIS A 261 -0.46 1.30 -9.14
N PRO A 262 0.25 0.42 -9.85
CA PRO A 262 0.12 0.38 -11.30
C PRO A 262 -1.27 -0.11 -11.68
N GLY A 263 -2.00 0.66 -12.48
CA GLY A 263 -3.21 0.20 -13.11
C GLY A 263 -2.89 -0.96 -14.06
N ALA A 264 -3.84 -1.85 -14.26
CA ALA A 264 -3.66 -2.93 -15.23
C ALA A 264 -4.93 -3.15 -16.07
N ALA A 265 -6.08 -2.81 -15.52
CA ALA A 265 -7.38 -3.09 -16.12
C ALA A 265 -7.46 -4.56 -16.61
N ALA A 266 -7.80 -4.82 -17.88
CA ALA A 266 -7.74 -6.16 -18.45
C ALA A 266 -6.52 -6.38 -19.38
N ASN A 267 -5.47 -5.56 -19.23
CA ASN A 267 -4.31 -5.61 -20.12
C ASN A 267 -3.22 -6.53 -19.56
N PRO A 268 -2.64 -7.44 -20.37
CA PRO A 268 -1.48 -8.23 -19.95
C PRO A 268 -0.32 -7.34 -19.50
N PRO A 269 0.52 -7.79 -18.55
CA PRO A 269 1.55 -6.94 -17.95
C PRO A 269 2.64 -6.46 -18.91
N ASP A 270 2.86 -7.18 -20.02
CA ASP A 270 3.86 -6.82 -21.04
C ASP A 270 3.34 -5.82 -22.09
N THR A 271 2.06 -5.43 -22.00
CA THR A 271 1.44 -4.42 -22.88
C THR A 271 1.76 -3.00 -22.44
N MET A 272 1.68 -2.05 -23.38
CA MET A 272 1.99 -0.64 -23.13
C MET A 272 1.21 0.23 -24.11
N TRP A 273 0.58 1.27 -23.61
CA TRP A 273 -0.04 2.30 -24.44
C TRP A 273 1.02 3.32 -24.92
N PRO A 274 0.93 3.81 -26.15
CA PRO A 274 0.06 3.37 -27.26
C PRO A 274 0.70 2.26 -28.12
N ASP A 275 1.96 1.91 -27.89
CA ASP A 275 2.77 1.12 -28.81
C ASP A 275 2.41 -0.36 -28.85
N LYS A 276 1.97 -0.90 -27.73
CA LYS A 276 1.54 -2.29 -27.59
C LYS A 276 0.23 -2.34 -26.78
N PRO A 277 -0.90 -1.97 -27.41
CA PRO A 277 -2.19 -1.92 -26.71
C PRO A 277 -2.64 -3.30 -26.26
N GLY A 278 -3.33 -3.34 -25.11
CA GLY A 278 -3.96 -4.53 -24.59
C GLY A 278 -5.35 -4.80 -25.20
N ASN A 279 -6.21 -5.44 -24.41
CA ASN A 279 -7.57 -5.77 -24.82
C ASN A 279 -8.42 -4.52 -25.03
N PRO A 280 -9.02 -4.30 -26.21
CA PRO A 280 -9.84 -3.11 -26.49
C PRO A 280 -11.11 -3.02 -25.65
N VAL A 281 -11.58 -4.12 -25.05
CA VAL A 281 -12.72 -4.13 -24.12
C VAL A 281 -12.28 -3.83 -22.70
N GLY A 282 -10.99 -3.95 -22.39
CA GLY A 282 -10.40 -3.91 -21.05
C GLY A 282 -9.80 -2.58 -20.66
N TRP A 283 -10.27 -1.44 -21.19
CA TRP A 283 -9.70 -0.12 -20.96
C TRP A 283 -8.23 -0.04 -21.37
N ASN A 284 -7.98 0.17 -22.65
CA ASN A 284 -6.64 0.20 -23.22
C ASN A 284 -6.23 1.55 -23.82
N ASP A 285 -6.99 2.60 -23.54
CA ASP A 285 -6.91 3.90 -24.21
C ASP A 285 -6.14 4.97 -23.43
N HIS A 286 -5.60 4.63 -22.24
CA HIS A 286 -4.80 5.54 -21.42
C HIS A 286 -3.62 4.80 -20.78
N PRO A 287 -2.44 5.44 -20.59
CA PRO A 287 -1.26 4.80 -19.98
C PRO A 287 -1.52 4.26 -18.57
N THR A 288 -2.36 4.91 -17.78
CA THR A 288 -2.71 4.51 -16.41
C THR A 288 -3.49 3.18 -16.32
N HIS A 289 -3.95 2.64 -17.45
CA HIS A 289 -4.60 1.33 -17.53
C HIS A 289 -3.64 0.15 -17.75
N TYR A 290 -2.33 0.39 -17.62
CA TYR A 290 -1.29 -0.59 -17.91
C TYR A 290 -0.35 -0.79 -16.72
N PHE A 291 0.00 -2.04 -16.44
CA PHE A 291 0.97 -2.36 -15.39
C PHE A 291 2.30 -1.62 -15.57
N ARG A 292 2.75 -1.47 -16.82
CA ARG A 292 4.00 -0.77 -17.15
C ARG A 292 3.98 0.75 -16.93
N HIS A 293 2.84 1.31 -16.49
CA HIS A 293 2.79 2.70 -16.03
C HIS A 293 3.75 2.96 -14.86
N VAL A 294 4.10 1.93 -14.09
CA VAL A 294 5.16 2.02 -13.07
C VAL A 294 6.49 2.54 -13.62
N GLU A 295 6.78 2.30 -14.90
CA GLU A 295 8.01 2.80 -15.57
C GLU A 295 7.96 4.33 -15.73
N SER A 296 6.79 4.92 -15.98
CA SER A 296 6.61 6.38 -16.00
C SER A 296 6.90 6.98 -14.62
N VAL A 297 6.39 6.36 -13.55
CA VAL A 297 6.68 6.79 -12.17
C VAL A 297 8.19 6.67 -11.88
N ARG A 298 8.83 5.57 -12.31
CA ARG A 298 10.28 5.42 -12.17
C ARG A 298 11.05 6.54 -12.86
N ASN A 299 10.64 6.90 -14.07
CA ASN A 299 11.28 7.99 -14.84
C ASN A 299 11.13 9.34 -14.12
N ILE A 300 9.95 9.63 -13.54
CA ILE A 300 9.75 10.83 -12.71
C ILE A 300 10.70 10.81 -11.51
N MET A 301 10.80 9.70 -10.77
CA MET A 301 11.72 9.60 -9.65
C MET A 301 13.18 9.89 -10.07
N VAL A 302 13.61 9.37 -11.20
CA VAL A 302 14.96 9.62 -11.74
C VAL A 302 15.13 11.10 -12.10
N GLU A 303 14.15 11.71 -12.77
CA GLU A 303 14.12 13.14 -13.12
C GLU A 303 14.31 14.04 -11.88
N TYR A 304 13.69 13.67 -10.76
CA TYR A 304 13.79 14.41 -9.50
C TYR A 304 14.97 14.00 -8.60
N GLY A 305 15.90 13.19 -9.11
CA GLY A 305 17.11 12.78 -8.40
C GLY A 305 16.88 11.70 -7.32
N LEU A 306 15.84 10.89 -7.47
CA LEU A 306 15.46 9.82 -6.56
C LEU A 306 15.83 8.42 -7.11
N ALA A 307 16.79 8.31 -8.02
CA ALA A 307 17.21 7.06 -8.65
C ALA A 307 17.64 5.98 -7.62
N GLU A 308 18.20 6.39 -6.48
CA GLU A 308 18.63 5.47 -5.42
C GLU A 308 17.48 4.96 -4.55
N LYS A 309 16.32 5.62 -4.55
CA LYS A 309 15.13 5.14 -3.83
C LYS A 309 14.40 4.09 -4.65
N GLN A 310 13.85 3.10 -3.95
CA GLN A 310 13.06 2.04 -4.58
C GLN A 310 11.60 2.44 -4.71
N ILE A 311 10.94 1.84 -5.68
CA ILE A 311 9.49 1.76 -5.74
C ILE A 311 9.06 0.51 -4.96
N TRP A 312 8.00 0.63 -4.15
CA TRP A 312 7.25 -0.49 -3.63
C TRP A 312 5.88 -0.50 -4.32
N LEU A 313 5.55 -1.61 -4.99
CA LEU A 313 4.19 -1.79 -5.51
C LEU A 313 3.30 -2.17 -4.33
N THR A 314 2.70 -1.18 -3.68
CA THR A 314 1.90 -1.43 -2.48
C THR A 314 0.55 -2.05 -2.79
N GLU A 315 0.09 -1.98 -4.05
CA GLU A 315 -0.97 -2.78 -4.62
C GLU A 315 -0.72 -3.02 -6.11
N TYR A 316 -0.94 -4.25 -6.59
CA TYR A 316 -1.04 -4.57 -8.02
C TYR A 316 -1.93 -5.81 -8.19
N GLY A 317 -2.59 -5.95 -9.32
CA GLY A 317 -3.45 -7.12 -9.58
C GLY A 317 -4.40 -6.94 -10.74
N TRP A 318 -5.16 -7.97 -11.02
CA TRP A 318 -6.19 -8.03 -12.07
C TRP A 318 -7.51 -8.50 -11.50
N ALA A 319 -8.57 -7.70 -11.68
CA ALA A 319 -9.92 -8.09 -11.36
C ALA A 319 -10.41 -9.19 -12.33
N THR A 320 -11.22 -10.08 -11.82
CA THR A 320 -12.02 -11.01 -12.62
C THR A 320 -13.50 -10.60 -12.61
N GLN A 321 -14.41 -11.47 -12.96
CA GLN A 321 -15.84 -11.19 -12.95
C GLN A 321 -16.31 -10.56 -11.63
N ASN A 322 -16.99 -9.42 -11.74
CA ASN A 322 -17.54 -8.66 -10.62
C ASN A 322 -18.80 -7.88 -11.04
N ASN A 323 -19.49 -7.28 -10.07
CA ASN A 323 -20.69 -6.47 -10.29
C ASN A 323 -20.54 -5.00 -9.87
N THR A 324 -19.32 -4.57 -9.54
CA THR A 324 -19.06 -3.19 -9.08
C THR A 324 -18.96 -2.25 -10.29
N PRO A 325 -19.78 -1.18 -10.33
CA PRO A 325 -19.68 -0.18 -11.39
C PRO A 325 -18.26 0.41 -11.46
N GLY A 326 -17.72 0.53 -12.68
CA GLY A 326 -16.36 1.02 -12.92
C GLY A 326 -15.29 -0.05 -12.95
N TYR A 327 -15.63 -1.31 -12.67
CA TYR A 327 -14.71 -2.45 -12.71
C TYR A 327 -15.11 -3.50 -13.76
N GLU A 328 -15.98 -3.11 -14.71
CA GLU A 328 -16.50 -3.98 -15.77
C GLU A 328 -15.38 -4.60 -16.63
N TYR A 329 -14.23 -3.96 -16.71
CA TYR A 329 -13.06 -4.49 -17.39
C TYR A 329 -12.63 -5.86 -16.84
N GLY A 330 -12.89 -6.16 -15.57
CA GLY A 330 -12.61 -7.47 -14.98
C GLY A 330 -13.46 -8.60 -15.56
N ASN A 331 -14.64 -8.29 -16.13
CA ASN A 331 -15.54 -9.31 -16.68
C ASN A 331 -15.02 -10.01 -17.94
N VAL A 332 -13.93 -9.52 -18.53
CA VAL A 332 -13.25 -10.16 -19.67
C VAL A 332 -11.94 -10.87 -19.28
N VAL A 333 -11.64 -10.92 -17.98
CA VAL A 333 -10.46 -11.61 -17.42
C VAL A 333 -10.91 -12.89 -16.74
N SER A 334 -10.50 -14.05 -17.26
CA SER A 334 -10.73 -15.33 -16.61
C SER A 334 -9.82 -15.53 -15.40
N LEU A 335 -10.09 -16.54 -14.57
CA LEU A 335 -9.18 -16.90 -13.46
C LEU A 335 -7.81 -17.39 -13.98
N GLU A 336 -7.78 -18.01 -15.15
CA GLU A 336 -6.57 -18.44 -15.85
C GLU A 336 -5.78 -17.25 -16.38
N ASP A 337 -6.47 -16.25 -16.96
CA ASP A 337 -5.82 -15.01 -17.40
C ASP A 337 -5.27 -14.23 -16.18
N GLN A 338 -6.03 -14.13 -15.09
CA GLN A 338 -5.56 -13.55 -13.84
C GLN A 338 -4.27 -14.22 -13.36
N ALA A 339 -4.25 -15.54 -13.32
CA ALA A 339 -3.08 -16.32 -12.91
C ALA A 339 -1.87 -16.07 -13.81
N LYS A 340 -2.11 -16.04 -15.12
CA LYS A 340 -1.06 -15.77 -16.12
C LYS A 340 -0.52 -14.35 -15.96
N PHE A 341 -1.39 -13.34 -15.89
CA PHE A 341 -0.97 -11.93 -15.82
C PHE A 341 -0.20 -11.63 -14.53
N ILE A 342 -0.67 -12.15 -13.39
CA ILE A 342 0.03 -12.00 -12.11
C ILE A 342 1.40 -12.69 -12.16
N GLY A 343 1.47 -13.90 -12.71
CA GLY A 343 2.71 -14.65 -12.87
C GLY A 343 3.71 -13.94 -13.78
N ASP A 344 3.26 -13.49 -14.94
CA ASP A 344 4.08 -12.77 -15.92
C ASP A 344 4.59 -11.43 -15.35
N ALA A 345 3.75 -10.69 -14.59
CA ALA A 345 4.15 -9.45 -13.92
C ALA A 345 5.24 -9.71 -12.87
N THR A 346 5.06 -10.75 -12.06
CA THR A 346 6.04 -11.16 -11.04
C THR A 346 7.39 -11.49 -11.67
N GLN A 347 7.38 -12.25 -12.75
CA GLN A 347 8.59 -12.63 -13.49
C GLN A 347 9.23 -11.42 -14.17
N MET A 348 8.45 -10.55 -14.82
CA MET A 348 8.94 -9.34 -15.47
C MET A 348 9.63 -8.41 -14.47
N VAL A 349 9.04 -8.18 -13.30
CA VAL A 349 9.65 -7.36 -12.25
C VAL A 349 10.97 -7.97 -11.78
N TYR A 350 10.98 -9.27 -11.50
CA TYR A 350 12.19 -9.96 -11.04
C TYR A 350 13.33 -9.92 -12.05
N GLU A 351 13.04 -10.11 -13.34
CA GLU A 351 14.06 -10.23 -14.38
C GLU A 351 14.50 -8.89 -14.99
N GLN A 352 13.55 -7.94 -15.13
CA GLN A 352 13.75 -6.77 -16.00
C GLN A 352 13.86 -5.44 -15.26
N TYR A 353 13.26 -5.31 -14.05
CA TYR A 353 13.20 -4.03 -13.34
C TYR A 353 14.45 -3.80 -12.49
N ARG A 354 15.59 -3.68 -13.21
CA ARG A 354 16.92 -3.52 -12.62
C ARG A 354 17.59 -2.22 -13.07
N ASP A 355 18.39 -1.65 -12.19
CA ASP A 355 19.23 -0.50 -12.50
C ASP A 355 20.50 -0.94 -13.29
N GLU A 356 21.31 0.04 -13.68
CA GLU A 356 22.55 -0.19 -14.46
C GLU A 356 23.56 -1.08 -13.71
N THR A 357 23.43 -1.22 -12.39
CA THR A 357 24.28 -2.09 -11.57
C THR A 357 23.71 -3.50 -11.41
N GLY A 358 22.55 -3.78 -12.01
CA GLY A 358 21.85 -5.05 -11.91
C GLY A 358 20.99 -5.21 -10.66
N ARG A 359 20.87 -4.18 -9.78
CA ARG A 359 20.05 -4.23 -8.58
C ARG A 359 18.59 -3.91 -8.92
N SER A 360 17.66 -4.58 -8.25
CA SER A 360 16.24 -4.27 -8.41
C SER A 360 15.92 -2.83 -7.97
N TRP A 361 15.20 -2.06 -8.82
CA TRP A 361 14.63 -0.78 -8.43
C TRP A 361 13.20 -0.91 -7.86
N ILE A 362 12.63 -2.13 -7.85
CA ILE A 362 11.46 -2.50 -7.05
C ILE A 362 11.96 -3.19 -5.76
N GLY A 363 11.52 -2.71 -4.60
CA GLY A 363 11.86 -3.33 -3.31
C GLY A 363 10.90 -4.45 -2.94
N VAL A 364 9.63 -4.12 -2.80
CA VAL A 364 8.56 -5.09 -2.49
C VAL A 364 7.40 -4.90 -3.46
N MET A 365 6.75 -6.00 -3.83
CA MET A 365 5.52 -5.95 -4.60
C MET A 365 4.39 -6.70 -3.87
N PHE A 366 3.31 -5.97 -3.53
CA PHE A 366 2.17 -6.51 -2.81
C PHE A 366 1.02 -6.79 -3.76
N LEU A 367 0.67 -8.05 -3.91
CA LEU A 367 -0.50 -8.44 -4.68
C LEU A 367 -1.79 -7.98 -3.98
N TRP A 368 -2.65 -7.33 -4.69
CA TRP A 368 -4.03 -7.05 -4.31
C TRP A 368 -4.94 -8.17 -4.85
N ASN A 369 -5.46 -9.17 -4.07
CA ASN A 369 -5.32 -9.37 -2.63
C ASN A 369 -5.40 -10.86 -2.26
N MET A 370 -5.26 -11.21 -0.96
CA MET A 370 -5.31 -12.59 -0.48
C MET A 370 -6.73 -13.10 -0.28
N ASN A 371 -7.44 -12.54 0.71
CA ASN A 371 -8.64 -13.15 1.31
C ASN A 371 -9.92 -12.28 1.27
N PHE A 372 -9.95 -11.25 0.44
CA PHE A 372 -11.12 -10.37 0.38
C PHE A 372 -12.37 -11.06 -0.19
N ALA A 373 -12.20 -12.13 -0.98
CA ALA A 373 -13.35 -12.94 -1.41
C ALA A 373 -14.08 -13.60 -0.23
N VAL A 374 -13.32 -14.00 0.82
CA VAL A 374 -13.91 -14.54 2.06
C VAL A 374 -14.67 -13.45 2.81
N LEU A 375 -14.06 -12.26 2.95
CA LEU A 375 -14.68 -11.10 3.59
C LEU A 375 -16.00 -10.73 2.89
N TRP A 376 -15.97 -10.49 1.59
CA TRP A 376 -17.14 -10.05 0.84
C TRP A 376 -18.23 -11.13 0.71
N GLN A 377 -17.87 -12.40 0.81
CA GLN A 377 -18.87 -13.47 0.96
C GLN A 377 -19.63 -13.33 2.30
N GLN A 378 -18.94 -13.01 3.39
CA GLN A 378 -19.55 -12.78 4.70
C GLN A 378 -20.44 -11.53 4.71
N GLU A 379 -20.00 -10.48 3.98
CA GLU A 379 -20.77 -9.24 3.79
C GLU A 379 -21.94 -9.37 2.79
N GLY A 380 -22.13 -10.56 2.18
CA GLY A 380 -23.24 -10.85 1.27
C GLY A 380 -23.08 -10.32 -0.15
N ASN A 381 -21.90 -9.85 -0.54
CA ASN A 381 -21.60 -9.44 -1.93
C ASN A 381 -20.36 -10.15 -2.48
N PRO A 382 -20.41 -11.45 -2.79
CA PRO A 382 -19.27 -12.20 -3.29
C PRO A 382 -18.77 -11.75 -4.68
N LEU A 383 -19.52 -10.89 -5.38
CA LEU A 383 -19.16 -10.31 -6.67
C LEU A 383 -18.63 -8.87 -6.53
N HIS A 384 -18.28 -8.41 -5.33
CA HIS A 384 -17.59 -7.14 -5.16
C HIS A 384 -16.23 -7.15 -5.89
N GLU A 385 -15.79 -6.01 -6.45
CA GLU A 385 -14.50 -5.96 -7.17
C GLU A 385 -13.35 -6.44 -6.33
N GLN A 386 -13.28 -6.07 -5.04
CA GLN A 386 -12.20 -6.52 -4.15
C GLN A 386 -12.14 -8.04 -4.01
N ALA A 387 -13.30 -8.71 -4.01
CA ALA A 387 -13.38 -10.17 -4.03
C ALA A 387 -12.85 -10.75 -5.35
N SER A 388 -13.03 -10.03 -6.46
CA SER A 388 -12.64 -10.47 -7.79
C SER A 388 -11.13 -10.46 -8.01
N PHE A 389 -10.40 -9.58 -7.32
CA PHE A 389 -8.93 -9.55 -7.31
C PHE A 389 -8.30 -10.67 -6.47
N GLY A 390 -9.05 -11.25 -5.53
CA GLY A 390 -8.54 -12.24 -4.59
C GLY A 390 -7.94 -13.47 -5.26
N ILE A 391 -6.95 -14.08 -4.61
CA ILE A 391 -6.35 -15.35 -5.05
C ILE A 391 -6.87 -16.57 -4.28
N LEU A 392 -7.79 -16.35 -3.35
CA LEU A 392 -8.58 -17.38 -2.68
C LEU A 392 -10.05 -17.27 -3.08
N ASN A 393 -10.74 -18.39 -3.10
CA ASN A 393 -12.19 -18.45 -3.20
C ASN A 393 -12.84 -18.14 -1.84
N PRO A 394 -14.16 -17.82 -1.80
CA PRO A 394 -14.88 -17.58 -0.54
C PRO A 394 -14.80 -18.72 0.48
N ASP A 395 -14.60 -19.96 0.05
CA ASP A 395 -14.43 -21.15 0.88
C ASP A 395 -12.97 -21.41 1.32
N TRP A 396 -12.08 -20.47 1.08
CA TRP A 396 -10.63 -20.56 1.33
C TRP A 396 -9.86 -21.45 0.36
N SER A 397 -10.50 -22.07 -0.61
CA SER A 397 -9.77 -22.86 -1.61
C SER A 397 -8.93 -21.93 -2.51
N PRO A 398 -7.74 -22.39 -2.95
CA PRO A 398 -6.88 -21.58 -3.81
C PRO A 398 -7.47 -21.41 -5.22
N ARG A 399 -7.33 -20.21 -5.78
CA ARG A 399 -7.53 -19.93 -7.21
C ARG A 399 -6.28 -20.30 -8.03
N PRO A 400 -6.37 -20.39 -9.35
CA PRO A 400 -5.21 -20.68 -10.21
C PRO A 400 -4.01 -19.74 -9.95
N ALA A 401 -4.25 -18.45 -9.67
CA ALA A 401 -3.20 -17.49 -9.36
C ALA A 401 -2.39 -17.82 -8.10
N PHE A 402 -3.02 -18.36 -7.05
CA PHE A 402 -2.33 -18.82 -5.85
C PHE A 402 -1.32 -19.94 -6.18
N ILE A 403 -1.75 -20.92 -6.94
CA ILE A 403 -0.90 -22.08 -7.32
C ILE A 403 0.26 -21.63 -8.23
N ALA A 404 -0.02 -20.74 -9.19
CA ALA A 404 1.01 -20.20 -10.08
C ALA A 404 2.09 -19.44 -9.29
N LEU A 405 1.67 -18.55 -8.36
CA LEU A 405 2.59 -17.79 -7.53
C LEU A 405 3.43 -18.67 -6.61
N GLN A 406 2.84 -19.70 -5.99
CA GLN A 406 3.58 -20.64 -5.16
C GLN A 406 4.78 -21.23 -5.94
N GLY A 407 4.57 -21.68 -7.16
CA GLY A 407 5.63 -22.23 -8.02
C GLY A 407 6.68 -21.17 -8.41
N ILE A 408 6.23 -19.99 -8.80
CA ILE A 408 7.13 -18.87 -9.21
C ILE A 408 7.98 -18.40 -8.03
N HIS A 409 7.38 -18.14 -6.87
CA HIS A 409 8.10 -17.68 -5.68
C HIS A 409 9.12 -18.72 -5.20
N GLN A 410 8.77 -20.01 -5.20
CA GLN A 410 9.71 -21.06 -4.86
C GLN A 410 10.91 -21.10 -5.81
N ARG A 411 10.67 -20.99 -7.13
CA ARG A 411 11.75 -20.91 -8.12
C ARG A 411 12.65 -19.71 -7.87
N ILE A 412 12.08 -18.52 -7.74
CA ILE A 412 12.86 -17.28 -7.52
C ILE A 412 13.65 -17.36 -6.21
N LYS A 413 13.08 -17.89 -5.13
CA LYS A 413 13.78 -18.06 -3.85
C LYS A 413 14.96 -19.01 -3.95
N ARG A 414 14.90 -20.07 -4.79
CA ARG A 414 16.06 -20.91 -5.08
C ARG A 414 17.14 -20.15 -5.85
N GLU A 415 16.75 -19.44 -6.90
CA GLU A 415 17.67 -18.59 -7.67
C GLU A 415 18.36 -17.53 -6.81
N GLN A 416 17.66 -16.99 -5.81
CA GLN A 416 18.21 -16.07 -4.81
C GLN A 416 19.04 -16.76 -3.71
N GLY A 417 19.09 -18.09 -3.68
CA GLY A 417 19.77 -18.85 -2.62
C GLY A 417 19.07 -18.81 -1.24
N LYS A 418 17.82 -18.36 -1.18
CA LYS A 418 17.03 -18.27 0.07
C LYS A 418 16.50 -19.62 0.54
N ILE A 419 16.34 -20.57 -0.36
CA ILE A 419 15.97 -21.97 -0.07
C ILE A 419 16.86 -22.91 -0.88
N PRO A 420 17.14 -24.13 -0.38
CA PRO A 420 17.97 -25.09 -1.11
C PRO A 420 17.31 -25.53 -2.42
N ASP A 421 18.15 -25.91 -3.38
CA ASP A 421 17.68 -26.61 -4.57
C ASP A 421 16.97 -27.89 -4.15
N SER A 422 15.81 -28.18 -4.74
CA SER A 422 15.18 -29.48 -4.51
C SER A 422 16.15 -30.57 -5.01
N GLU A 423 16.42 -31.58 -4.18
CA GLU A 423 17.07 -32.79 -4.71
C GLU A 423 16.24 -33.29 -5.90
N PRO A 424 16.89 -33.71 -7.00
CA PRO A 424 16.18 -34.34 -8.09
C PRO A 424 15.40 -35.53 -7.53
N GLU A 425 14.11 -35.58 -7.77
CA GLU A 425 13.29 -36.74 -7.38
C GLU A 425 13.96 -38.01 -7.90
N PRO A 426 14.08 -39.05 -7.06
CA PRO A 426 14.76 -40.30 -7.41
C PRO A 426 14.08 -41.08 -8.57
#